data_70dcef359c6375c4937dc7f947d0e736
#
_entry.id   70dcef359c6375c4937dc7f947d0e736
#
_cell.length_a   1.000
_cell.length_b   1.000
_cell.length_c   1.000
_cell.angle_alpha   90.00
_cell.angle_beta   90.00
_cell.angle_gamma   90.00
#
_symmetry.space_group_name_H-M   'P 1'
#
loop_
_entity.id
_entity.type
_entity.pdbx_description
1 polymer ?
#
loop_
_entity_poly.entity_id
_entity_poly.type
_entity_poly.pdbx_seq_one_letter_code
_entity_poly.pdbx_strand_id
1 'polypeptide(L)'
;MSPANYRWRQLTAEQRAELLAWRKMRGYPWHSPPHRADVGRLHFHITAACSEHRPYIGHTPARLDDFTRGLLALFTAHASGTLAWCVLPNHYHALVEAPDILSLLHELGRFHGRTSHAWNGEENARGRKVFFRAVERAMRSDRHLWATLNYVHHNPVHHAYVERWTDWPWSSATEFLAQIDPDEAKRLWREYPLDGYGQGWDDPAL
;
A
#
# COMPACT_ATOMS: atom_id res chain seq x y z
N MET A 1 -6.16 -22.55 -0.48
CA MET A 1 -5.49 -22.32 0.83
C MET A 1 -6.51 -21.71 1.77
N SER A 2 -6.67 -22.27 2.97
CA SER A 2 -7.51 -21.65 4.02
C SER A 2 -6.98 -20.24 4.29
N PRO A 3 -7.82 -19.20 4.40
CA PRO A 3 -7.34 -17.88 4.74
C PRO A 3 -6.57 -18.00 6.06
N ALA A 4 -5.32 -17.62 6.04
CA ALA A 4 -4.51 -17.57 7.26
C ALA A 4 -5.30 -16.74 8.26
N ASN A 5 -5.72 -17.36 9.33
CA ASN A 5 -6.47 -16.71 10.38
C ASN A 5 -5.68 -15.48 10.78
N TYR A 6 -6.26 -14.31 10.62
CA TYR A 6 -5.65 -13.04 11.02
C TYR A 6 -5.43 -13.08 12.54
N ARG A 7 -4.28 -13.59 12.95
CA ARG A 7 -3.93 -13.96 14.33
C ARG A 7 -4.11 -12.80 15.32
N TRP A 8 -3.90 -11.57 14.86
CA TRP A 8 -4.09 -10.39 15.71
C TRP A 8 -5.43 -10.36 16.43
N ARG A 9 -6.52 -10.78 15.79
CA ARG A 9 -7.85 -10.78 16.41
C ARG A 9 -8.02 -11.87 17.46
N GLN A 10 -7.24 -12.93 17.35
CA GLN A 10 -7.27 -14.06 18.28
C GLN A 10 -6.41 -13.82 19.52
N LEU A 11 -5.53 -12.81 19.49
CA LEU A 11 -4.64 -12.48 20.59
C LEU A 11 -5.40 -11.80 21.72
N THR A 12 -5.02 -12.11 22.97
CA THR A 12 -5.46 -11.35 24.15
C THR A 12 -4.89 -9.94 24.14
N ALA A 13 -5.40 -9.06 25.01
CA ALA A 13 -4.88 -7.70 25.14
C ALA A 13 -3.38 -7.69 25.52
N GLU A 14 -2.96 -8.60 26.39
CA GLU A 14 -1.56 -8.76 26.80
C GLU A 14 -0.67 -9.21 25.64
N GLN A 15 -1.09 -10.25 24.90
CA GLN A 15 -0.36 -10.74 23.73
C GLN A 15 -0.25 -9.66 22.63
N ARG A 16 -1.28 -8.84 22.44
CA ARG A 16 -1.20 -7.68 21.52
C ARG A 16 -0.19 -6.64 21.98
N ALA A 17 -0.15 -6.35 23.28
CA ALA A 17 0.81 -5.42 23.87
C ALA A 17 2.26 -5.91 23.70
N GLU A 18 2.51 -7.20 23.98
CA GLU A 18 3.81 -7.84 23.80
C GLU A 18 4.27 -7.80 22.33
N LEU A 19 3.37 -8.15 21.41
CA LEU A 19 3.66 -8.12 19.97
C LEU A 19 3.97 -6.70 19.49
N LEU A 20 3.23 -5.69 19.96
CA LEU A 20 3.52 -4.28 19.64
C LEU A 20 4.87 -3.83 20.21
N ALA A 21 5.20 -4.22 21.43
CA ALA A 21 6.50 -3.94 22.04
C ALA A 21 7.64 -4.59 21.24
N TRP A 22 7.49 -5.84 20.86
CA TRP A 22 8.44 -6.56 20.01
C TRP A 22 8.63 -5.90 18.63
N ARG A 23 7.52 -5.49 17.95
CA ARG A 23 7.58 -4.76 16.67
C ARG A 23 8.32 -3.44 16.82
N LYS A 24 8.02 -2.69 17.89
CA LYS A 24 8.68 -1.42 18.21
C LYS A 24 10.19 -1.58 18.41
N MET A 25 10.60 -2.61 19.15
CA MET A 25 12.01 -2.90 19.41
C MET A 25 12.79 -3.23 18.12
N ARG A 26 12.14 -3.86 17.13
CA ARG A 26 12.73 -4.21 15.83
C ARG A 26 12.55 -3.13 14.74
N GLY A 27 11.96 -1.99 15.08
CA GLY A 27 11.70 -0.92 14.12
C GLY A 27 10.59 -1.24 13.11
N TYR A 28 9.79 -2.28 13.34
CA TYR A 28 8.67 -2.62 12.48
C TYR A 28 7.50 -1.65 12.69
N PRO A 29 6.65 -1.43 11.65
CA PRO A 29 5.44 -0.63 11.79
C PRO A 29 4.53 -1.18 12.89
N TRP A 30 3.79 -0.30 13.53
CA TRP A 30 2.74 -0.72 14.44
C TRP A 30 1.64 -1.42 13.65
N HIS A 31 0.98 -2.40 14.26
CA HIS A 31 -0.12 -3.12 13.62
C HIS A 31 -1.29 -2.21 13.19
N SER A 32 -1.54 -1.15 13.91
CA SER A 32 -2.51 -0.10 13.59
C SER A 32 -1.94 1.25 14.03
N PRO A 33 -1.00 1.82 13.27
CA PRO A 33 -0.36 3.07 13.65
C PRO A 33 -1.40 4.21 13.68
N PRO A 34 -1.27 5.16 14.62
CA PRO A 34 -2.05 6.38 14.58
C PRO A 34 -1.61 7.23 13.39
N HIS A 35 -2.56 7.89 12.72
CA HIS A 35 -2.23 8.89 11.70
C HIS A 35 -1.60 10.09 12.38
N ARG A 36 -0.47 10.52 11.86
CA ARG A 36 0.26 11.70 12.34
C ARG A 36 0.60 12.57 11.15
N ALA A 37 0.17 13.83 11.20
CA ALA A 37 0.69 14.83 10.29
C ALA A 37 2.16 15.08 10.68
N ASP A 38 3.10 14.59 9.87
CA ASP A 38 4.52 14.95 9.98
C ASP A 38 4.68 16.36 9.38
N VAL A 39 4.69 17.37 10.24
CA VAL A 39 4.78 18.78 9.84
C VAL A 39 6.05 19.01 8.99
N GLY A 40 5.86 19.62 7.81
CA GLY A 40 6.94 19.92 6.88
C GLY A 40 7.37 18.75 5.98
N ARG A 41 6.72 17.60 6.05
CA ARG A 41 6.94 16.50 5.10
C ARG A 41 5.90 16.59 3.98
N LEU A 42 6.37 16.33 2.76
CA LEU A 42 5.53 16.39 1.56
C LEU A 42 5.31 15.02 0.93
N HIS A 43 6.27 14.08 1.07
CA HIS A 43 6.21 12.78 0.45
C HIS A 43 5.79 11.69 1.44
N PHE A 44 4.80 10.89 1.05
CA PHE A 44 4.24 9.85 1.90
C PHE A 44 4.06 8.54 1.12
N HIS A 45 4.48 7.46 1.74
CA HIS A 45 4.07 6.12 1.34
C HIS A 45 2.71 5.82 1.95
N ILE A 46 1.72 5.57 1.10
CA ILE A 46 0.37 5.15 1.49
C ILE A 46 0.20 3.68 1.18
N THR A 47 -0.37 2.94 2.10
CA THR A 47 -0.79 1.55 1.89
C THR A 47 -2.16 1.30 2.48
N ALA A 48 -2.96 0.47 1.83
CA ALA A 48 -4.19 -0.07 2.39
C ALA A 48 -4.43 -1.49 1.90
N ALA A 49 -4.73 -2.38 2.85
CA ALA A 49 -5.03 -3.77 2.57
C ALA A 49 -6.53 -4.05 2.66
N CYS A 50 -6.97 -5.02 1.89
CA CYS A 50 -8.28 -5.63 2.06
C CYS A 50 -8.37 -6.40 3.38
N SER A 51 -9.57 -6.46 3.94
CA SER A 51 -9.82 -7.19 5.19
C SER A 51 -9.39 -8.63 5.06
N GLU A 52 -8.55 -9.08 6.00
CA GLU A 52 -7.98 -10.43 6.05
C GLU A 52 -7.21 -10.82 4.78
N HIS A 53 -6.61 -9.82 4.12
CA HIS A 53 -5.85 -9.97 2.87
C HIS A 53 -6.61 -10.73 1.75
N ARG A 54 -7.96 -10.67 1.78
CA ARG A 54 -8.77 -11.27 0.73
C ARG A 54 -8.66 -10.48 -0.57
N PRO A 55 -8.63 -11.11 -1.74
CA PRO A 55 -8.42 -10.45 -3.02
C PRO A 55 -9.70 -9.75 -3.52
N TYR A 56 -10.28 -8.84 -2.73
CA TYR A 56 -11.50 -8.13 -3.10
C TYR A 56 -11.30 -7.17 -4.27
N ILE A 57 -10.15 -6.50 -4.34
CA ILE A 57 -9.79 -5.62 -5.46
C ILE A 57 -9.64 -6.46 -6.73
N GLY A 58 -8.91 -7.56 -6.65
CA GLY A 58 -8.64 -8.47 -7.77
C GLY A 58 -9.69 -9.57 -7.95
N HIS A 59 -10.95 -9.35 -7.50
CA HIS A 59 -12.03 -10.33 -7.70
C HIS A 59 -12.26 -10.65 -9.18
N THR A 60 -12.14 -9.64 -10.04
CA THR A 60 -12.06 -9.78 -11.51
C THR A 60 -11.04 -8.78 -12.05
N PRO A 61 -10.44 -9.01 -13.24
CA PRO A 61 -9.59 -8.02 -13.90
C PRO A 61 -10.27 -6.67 -14.09
N ALA A 62 -11.53 -6.65 -14.50
CA ALA A 62 -12.30 -5.41 -14.68
C ALA A 62 -12.44 -4.63 -13.37
N ARG A 63 -12.66 -5.32 -12.24
CA ARG A 63 -12.73 -4.67 -10.92
C ARG A 63 -11.37 -4.07 -10.51
N LEU A 64 -10.28 -4.76 -10.81
CA LEU A 64 -8.93 -4.26 -10.57
C LEU A 64 -8.64 -3.01 -11.41
N ASP A 65 -9.06 -3.00 -12.70
CA ASP A 65 -8.98 -1.82 -13.58
C ASP A 65 -9.79 -0.64 -13.03
N ASP A 66 -11.04 -0.87 -12.68
CA ASP A 66 -11.95 0.18 -12.18
C ASP A 66 -11.47 0.76 -10.86
N PHE A 67 -11.00 -0.09 -9.94
CA PHE A 67 -10.44 0.35 -8.68
C PHE A 67 -9.17 1.18 -8.88
N THR A 68 -8.25 0.71 -9.74
CA THR A 68 -7.01 1.42 -10.06
C THR A 68 -7.30 2.80 -10.66
N ARG A 69 -8.20 2.86 -11.63
CA ARG A 69 -8.62 4.12 -12.26
C ARG A 69 -9.22 5.10 -11.23
N GLY A 70 -10.10 4.61 -10.36
CA GLY A 70 -10.70 5.43 -9.31
C GLY A 70 -9.70 5.92 -8.27
N LEU A 71 -8.73 5.09 -7.89
CA LEU A 71 -7.65 5.44 -6.98
C LEU A 71 -6.73 6.52 -7.57
N LEU A 72 -6.32 6.37 -8.83
CA LEU A 72 -5.48 7.34 -9.53
C LEU A 72 -6.20 8.67 -9.75
N ALA A 73 -7.49 8.65 -10.09
CA ALA A 73 -8.30 9.86 -10.19
C ALA A 73 -8.38 10.61 -8.84
N LEU A 74 -8.47 9.87 -7.73
CA LEU A 74 -8.44 10.46 -6.39
C LEU A 74 -7.08 11.11 -6.10
N PHE A 75 -5.96 10.45 -6.40
CA PHE A 75 -4.64 11.04 -6.21
C PHE A 75 -4.45 12.28 -7.10
N THR A 76 -4.89 12.24 -8.35
CA THR A 76 -4.85 13.43 -9.23
C THR A 76 -5.63 14.61 -8.65
N ALA A 77 -6.75 14.35 -7.97
CA ALA A 77 -7.59 15.40 -7.40
C ALA A 77 -7.10 15.94 -6.04
N HIS A 78 -6.38 15.15 -5.26
CA HIS A 78 -6.10 15.46 -3.84
C HIS A 78 -4.63 15.37 -3.44
N ALA A 79 -3.72 14.91 -4.32
CA ALA A 79 -2.28 14.96 -4.14
C ALA A 79 -1.64 15.96 -5.10
N SER A 80 -0.49 16.51 -4.76
CA SER A 80 0.29 17.38 -5.66
C SER A 80 1.05 16.57 -6.71
N GLY A 81 1.33 15.31 -6.42
CA GLY A 81 2.01 14.38 -7.32
C GLY A 81 1.89 12.93 -6.87
N THR A 82 2.03 12.02 -7.82
CA THR A 82 2.11 10.58 -7.57
C THR A 82 3.39 10.06 -8.21
N LEU A 83 4.36 9.68 -7.38
CA LEU A 83 5.70 9.29 -7.82
C LEU A 83 5.78 7.81 -8.21
N ALA A 84 5.07 6.97 -7.47
CA ALA A 84 4.96 5.55 -7.76
C ALA A 84 3.66 4.99 -7.21
N TRP A 85 3.12 3.97 -7.87
CA TRP A 85 1.95 3.25 -7.40
C TRP A 85 1.96 1.79 -7.88
N CYS A 86 1.32 0.93 -7.10
CA CYS A 86 1.08 -0.46 -7.46
C CYS A 86 -0.20 -0.93 -6.77
N VAL A 87 -1.12 -1.51 -7.55
CA VAL A 87 -2.36 -2.09 -7.05
C VAL A 87 -2.31 -3.60 -7.24
N LEU A 88 -2.44 -4.34 -6.14
CA LEU A 88 -2.49 -5.80 -6.12
C LEU A 88 -3.92 -6.27 -5.79
N PRO A 89 -4.23 -7.56 -5.99
CA PRO A 89 -5.57 -8.08 -5.77
C PRO A 89 -6.13 -7.84 -4.37
N ASN A 90 -5.29 -7.69 -3.36
CA ASN A 90 -5.69 -7.59 -1.94
C ASN A 90 -5.14 -6.36 -1.19
N HIS A 91 -4.32 -5.54 -1.83
CA HIS A 91 -3.80 -4.30 -1.25
C HIS A 91 -3.22 -3.39 -2.33
N TYR A 92 -2.86 -2.17 -1.95
CA TYR A 92 -2.13 -1.26 -2.81
C TYR A 92 -1.08 -0.45 -2.05
N HIS A 93 -0.10 0.03 -2.80
CA HIS A 93 0.92 0.95 -2.35
C HIS A 93 0.95 2.17 -3.28
N ALA A 94 1.16 3.36 -2.72
CA ALA A 94 1.42 4.56 -3.48
C ALA A 94 2.44 5.45 -2.76
N LEU A 95 3.35 6.03 -3.51
CA LEU A 95 4.25 7.09 -3.06
C LEU A 95 3.75 8.39 -3.65
N VAL A 96 3.26 9.28 -2.80
CA VAL A 96 2.59 10.52 -3.20
C VAL A 96 3.27 11.74 -2.57
N GLU A 97 3.13 12.87 -3.26
CA GLU A 97 3.38 14.19 -2.70
C GLU A 97 2.03 14.79 -2.26
N ALA A 98 1.90 15.07 -0.97
CA ALA A 98 0.65 15.57 -0.39
C ALA A 98 0.93 16.60 0.71
N PRO A 99 0.75 17.91 0.43
CA PRO A 99 0.88 18.95 1.45
C PRO A 99 -0.11 18.78 2.62
N ASP A 100 -1.31 18.27 2.35
CA ASP A 100 -2.32 17.91 3.34
C ASP A 100 -2.64 16.41 3.28
N ILE A 101 -1.79 15.63 3.94
CA ILE A 101 -1.95 14.18 4.01
C ILE A 101 -3.24 13.75 4.72
N LEU A 102 -3.71 14.52 5.71
CA LEU A 102 -4.91 14.16 6.46
C LEU A 102 -6.16 14.30 5.59
N SER A 103 -6.24 15.35 4.77
CA SER A 103 -7.30 15.53 3.78
C SER A 103 -7.30 14.38 2.76
N LEU A 104 -6.13 14.02 2.23
CA LEU A 104 -6.00 12.90 1.30
C LEU A 104 -6.47 11.57 1.92
N LEU A 105 -6.09 11.28 3.16
CA LEU A 105 -6.52 10.08 3.87
C LEU A 105 -8.03 10.07 4.15
N HIS A 106 -8.62 11.23 4.40
CA HIS A 106 -10.07 11.36 4.54
C HIS A 106 -10.79 10.97 3.24
N GLU A 107 -10.33 11.49 2.10
CA GLU A 107 -10.92 11.17 0.79
C GLU A 107 -10.68 9.70 0.40
N LEU A 108 -9.53 9.11 0.73
CA LEU A 108 -9.30 7.67 0.60
C LEU A 108 -10.30 6.86 1.43
N GLY A 109 -10.57 7.28 2.66
CA GLY A 109 -11.59 6.63 3.50
C GLY A 109 -12.99 6.68 2.88
N ARG A 110 -13.37 7.80 2.27
CA ARG A 110 -14.64 7.95 1.53
C ARG A 110 -14.67 7.06 0.28
N PHE A 111 -13.56 7.01 -0.47
CA PHE A 111 -13.42 6.15 -1.65
C PHE A 111 -13.58 4.67 -1.28
N HIS A 112 -12.87 4.21 -0.26
CA HIS A 112 -12.99 2.83 0.25
C HIS A 112 -14.42 2.53 0.74
N GLY A 113 -15.08 3.49 1.38
CA GLY A 113 -16.46 3.34 1.84
C GLY A 113 -17.45 3.14 0.68
N ARG A 114 -17.38 4.00 -0.35
CA ARG A 114 -18.21 3.90 -1.56
C ARG A 114 -17.96 2.58 -2.30
N THR A 115 -16.69 2.22 -2.51
CA THR A 115 -16.27 0.98 -3.15
C THR A 115 -16.77 -0.25 -2.40
N SER A 116 -16.60 -0.27 -1.08
CA SER A 116 -17.10 -1.35 -0.23
C SER A 116 -18.62 -1.49 -0.30
N HIS A 117 -19.33 -0.37 -0.33
CA HIS A 117 -20.80 -0.36 -0.43
C HIS A 117 -21.25 -0.96 -1.76
N ALA A 118 -20.64 -0.55 -2.89
CA ALA A 118 -20.96 -1.06 -4.21
C ALA A 118 -20.70 -2.57 -4.29
N TRP A 119 -19.48 -3.02 -3.99
CA TRP A 119 -19.12 -4.45 -4.07
C TRP A 119 -19.95 -5.34 -3.14
N ASN A 120 -20.24 -4.87 -1.93
CA ASN A 120 -21.12 -5.59 -1.01
C ASN A 120 -22.56 -5.67 -1.52
N GLY A 121 -23.01 -4.71 -2.33
CA GLY A 121 -24.29 -4.78 -3.02
C GLY A 121 -24.30 -5.80 -4.14
N GLU A 122 -23.31 -5.74 -5.02
CA GLU A 122 -23.13 -6.67 -6.14
C GLU A 122 -23.07 -8.13 -5.68
N GLU A 123 -22.38 -8.38 -4.56
CA GLU A 123 -22.14 -9.73 -4.03
C GLU A 123 -23.14 -10.16 -2.95
N ASN A 124 -24.22 -9.40 -2.70
CA ASN A 124 -25.22 -9.66 -1.65
C ASN A 124 -24.57 -9.87 -0.25
N ALA A 125 -23.49 -9.13 0.05
CA ALA A 125 -22.68 -9.26 1.26
C ALA A 125 -22.69 -7.99 2.11
N ARG A 126 -23.86 -7.37 2.29
CA ARG A 126 -24.03 -6.14 3.07
C ARG A 126 -23.47 -6.31 4.49
N GLY A 127 -22.74 -5.28 4.99
CA GLY A 127 -22.10 -5.31 6.29
C GLY A 127 -20.70 -5.96 6.32
N ARG A 128 -20.26 -6.61 5.22
CA ARG A 128 -18.89 -7.14 5.12
C ARG A 128 -17.86 -6.01 5.14
N LYS A 129 -16.81 -6.16 5.93
CA LYS A 129 -15.66 -5.28 5.89
C LYS A 129 -14.79 -5.63 4.68
N VAL A 130 -14.55 -4.66 3.78
CA VAL A 130 -13.73 -4.86 2.57
C VAL A 130 -12.30 -4.37 2.79
N PHE A 131 -12.11 -3.16 3.34
CA PHE A 131 -10.79 -2.58 3.55
C PHE A 131 -10.44 -2.41 5.02
N PHE A 132 -9.16 -2.51 5.33
CA PHE A 132 -8.59 -1.87 6.51
C PHE A 132 -8.41 -0.37 6.25
N ARG A 133 -8.13 0.38 7.31
CA ARG A 133 -7.81 1.79 7.20
C ARG A 133 -6.50 1.96 6.43
N ALA A 134 -6.45 2.94 5.54
CA ALA A 134 -5.19 3.34 4.90
C ALA A 134 -4.20 3.83 5.96
N VAL A 135 -2.92 3.55 5.73
CA VAL A 135 -1.81 3.94 6.59
C VAL A 135 -0.83 4.75 5.76
N GLU A 136 -0.32 5.83 6.32
CA GLU A 136 0.71 6.67 5.73
C GLU A 136 2.03 6.55 6.48
N ARG A 137 3.11 6.78 5.76
CA ARG A 137 4.46 6.91 6.30
C ARG A 137 5.19 8.03 5.59
N ALA A 138 5.58 9.06 6.32
CA ALA A 138 6.36 10.17 5.78
C ALA A 138 7.76 9.73 5.36
N MET A 139 8.22 10.19 4.20
CA MET A 139 9.59 10.02 3.74
C MET A 139 10.51 10.97 4.52
N ARG A 140 11.60 10.42 5.07
CA ARG A 140 12.51 11.17 5.98
C ARG A 140 13.83 11.57 5.33
N SER A 141 14.14 10.99 4.17
CA SER A 141 15.35 11.25 3.39
C SER A 141 15.16 10.79 1.96
N ASP A 142 16.04 11.23 1.06
CA ASP A 142 16.07 10.76 -0.33
C ASP A 142 16.28 9.24 -0.41
N ARG A 143 17.16 8.70 0.43
CA ARG A 143 17.35 7.25 0.53
C ARG A 143 16.03 6.54 0.87
N HIS A 144 15.25 7.07 1.82
CA HIS A 144 13.96 6.50 2.19
C HIS A 144 12.95 6.60 1.05
N LEU A 145 12.95 7.73 0.32
CA LEU A 145 12.07 7.94 -0.82
C LEU A 145 12.38 6.96 -1.95
N TRP A 146 13.65 6.86 -2.38
CA TRP A 146 14.06 5.98 -3.49
C TRP A 146 13.90 4.49 -3.15
N ALA A 147 14.24 4.08 -1.93
CA ALA A 147 13.99 2.71 -1.47
C ALA A 147 12.49 2.38 -1.47
N THR A 148 11.64 3.34 -1.08
CA THR A 148 10.18 3.17 -1.13
C THR A 148 9.67 3.08 -2.57
N LEU A 149 10.17 3.90 -3.49
CA LEU A 149 9.82 3.83 -4.91
C LEU A 149 10.14 2.45 -5.48
N ASN A 150 11.35 1.96 -5.25
CA ASN A 150 11.77 0.63 -5.66
C ASN A 150 10.89 -0.47 -5.04
N TYR A 151 10.54 -0.34 -3.76
CA TYR A 151 9.63 -1.26 -3.07
C TYR A 151 8.24 -1.29 -3.73
N VAL A 152 7.65 -0.13 -4.01
CA VAL A 152 6.33 -0.03 -4.63
C VAL A 152 6.32 -0.72 -6.00
N HIS A 153 7.32 -0.46 -6.83
CA HIS A 153 7.42 -1.08 -8.16
C HIS A 153 7.73 -2.58 -8.10
N HIS A 154 8.53 -3.04 -7.12
CA HIS A 154 8.90 -4.45 -6.99
C HIS A 154 7.83 -5.30 -6.28
N ASN A 155 6.81 -4.68 -5.74
CA ASN A 155 5.79 -5.35 -4.93
C ASN A 155 5.10 -6.54 -5.62
N PRO A 156 4.76 -6.50 -6.94
CA PRO A 156 4.20 -7.65 -7.64
C PRO A 156 5.14 -8.86 -7.72
N VAL A 157 6.45 -8.64 -7.82
CA VAL A 157 7.47 -9.71 -7.79
C VAL A 157 7.60 -10.27 -6.38
N HIS A 158 7.63 -9.40 -5.37
CA HIS A 158 7.69 -9.79 -3.97
C HIS A 158 6.54 -10.75 -3.58
N HIS A 159 5.34 -10.50 -4.13
CA HIS A 159 4.17 -11.34 -3.93
C HIS A 159 3.99 -12.46 -4.98
N ALA A 160 5.00 -12.69 -5.83
CA ALA A 160 5.02 -13.74 -6.84
C ALA A 160 3.85 -13.70 -7.86
N TYR A 161 3.32 -12.50 -8.16
CA TYR A 161 2.34 -12.32 -9.22
C TYR A 161 2.97 -12.33 -10.61
N VAL A 162 4.19 -11.82 -10.74
CA VAL A 162 5.00 -11.77 -11.97
C VAL A 162 6.47 -12.02 -11.67
N GLU A 163 7.25 -12.43 -12.67
CA GLU A 163 8.70 -12.59 -12.53
C GLU A 163 9.45 -11.26 -12.66
N ARG A 164 8.96 -10.36 -13.52
CA ARG A 164 9.53 -9.03 -13.73
C ARG A 164 8.53 -7.97 -13.31
N TRP A 165 8.96 -7.00 -12.53
CA TRP A 165 8.14 -5.92 -12.00
C TRP A 165 7.46 -5.06 -13.09
N THR A 166 8.02 -5.00 -14.30
CA THR A 166 7.46 -4.33 -15.47
C THR A 166 6.30 -5.09 -16.12
N ASP A 167 6.11 -6.36 -15.80
CA ASP A 167 5.08 -7.19 -16.41
C ASP A 167 3.72 -7.05 -15.67
N TRP A 168 3.67 -6.27 -14.58
CA TRP A 168 2.45 -6.01 -13.83
C TRP A 168 1.76 -4.74 -14.33
N PRO A 169 0.59 -4.84 -15.03
CA PRO A 169 -0.03 -3.70 -15.68
C PRO A 169 -0.65 -2.68 -14.71
N TRP A 170 -0.93 -3.09 -13.48
CA TRP A 170 -1.49 -2.21 -12.44
C TRP A 170 -0.39 -1.61 -11.55
N SER A 171 0.63 -1.07 -12.20
CA SER A 171 1.77 -0.41 -11.56
C SER A 171 2.28 0.72 -12.46
N SER A 172 2.85 1.77 -11.86
CA SER A 172 3.54 2.84 -12.59
C SER A 172 4.95 2.46 -13.07
N ALA A 173 5.36 1.21 -12.91
CA ALA A 173 6.72 0.76 -13.21
C ALA A 173 7.14 1.02 -14.67
N THR A 174 6.27 0.72 -15.63
CA THR A 174 6.54 0.95 -17.06
C THR A 174 6.56 2.45 -17.41
N GLU A 175 5.66 3.23 -16.83
CA GLU A 175 5.62 4.68 -17.00
C GLU A 175 6.88 5.35 -16.44
N PHE A 176 7.33 4.92 -15.26
CA PHE A 176 8.57 5.38 -14.65
C PHE A 176 9.78 5.12 -15.54
N LEU A 177 9.92 3.89 -16.08
CA LEU A 177 11.02 3.54 -16.98
C LEU A 177 10.97 4.30 -18.32
N ALA A 178 9.79 4.69 -18.79
CA ALA A 178 9.65 5.49 -20.01
C ALA A 178 10.08 6.94 -19.81
N GLN A 179 10.12 7.43 -18.58
CA GLN A 179 10.42 8.82 -18.24
C GLN A 179 11.84 9.04 -17.71
N ILE A 180 12.53 7.98 -17.27
CA ILE A 180 13.87 8.05 -16.70
C ILE A 180 14.90 7.49 -17.66
N ASP A 181 16.12 8.04 -17.60
CA ASP A 181 17.27 7.45 -18.31
C ASP A 181 17.55 6.02 -17.81
N PRO A 182 17.76 5.03 -18.69
CA PRO A 182 17.98 3.63 -18.30
C PRO A 182 19.18 3.41 -17.36
N ASP A 183 20.23 4.19 -17.48
CA ASP A 183 21.40 4.04 -16.61
C ASP A 183 21.14 4.68 -15.24
N GLU A 184 20.39 5.77 -15.22
CA GLU A 184 19.89 6.36 -13.96
C GLU A 184 18.94 5.41 -13.23
N ALA A 185 18.01 4.74 -13.93
CA ALA A 185 17.14 3.73 -13.33
C ALA A 185 17.95 2.59 -12.70
N LYS A 186 18.98 2.09 -13.40
CA LYS A 186 19.89 1.06 -12.87
C LYS A 186 20.69 1.58 -11.67
N ARG A 187 21.13 2.84 -11.70
CA ARG A 187 21.84 3.48 -10.59
C ARG A 187 20.97 3.51 -9.35
N LEU A 188 19.74 4.03 -9.46
CA LEU A 188 18.79 4.11 -8.37
C LEU A 188 18.49 2.73 -7.77
N TRP A 189 18.31 1.72 -8.61
CA TRP A 189 18.08 0.36 -8.15
C TRP A 189 19.25 -0.23 -7.35
N ARG A 190 20.50 0.03 -7.79
CA ARG A 190 21.71 -0.45 -7.09
C ARG A 190 22.00 0.33 -5.81
N GLU A 191 21.78 1.64 -5.83
CA GLU A 191 22.10 2.54 -4.71
C GLU A 191 21.08 2.42 -3.57
N TYR A 192 19.82 2.10 -3.91
CA TYR A 192 18.71 1.97 -2.97
C TYR A 192 18.05 0.58 -3.06
N PRO A 193 18.82 -0.50 -2.78
CA PRO A 193 18.30 -1.86 -2.85
C PRO A 193 17.22 -2.09 -1.79
N LEU A 194 16.40 -3.10 -2.02
CA LEU A 194 15.30 -3.43 -1.10
C LEU A 194 15.78 -4.02 0.22
N ASP A 195 16.89 -4.76 0.26
CA ASP A 195 17.61 -5.31 1.42
C ASP A 195 16.76 -5.51 2.70
N GLY A 196 15.60 -6.17 2.56
CA GLY A 196 14.64 -6.32 3.66
C GLY A 196 13.74 -5.09 3.91
N TYR A 197 13.77 -4.05 3.06
CA TYR A 197 12.82 -2.96 3.11
C TYR A 197 11.39 -3.50 2.92
N GLY A 198 10.49 -3.12 3.82
CA GLY A 198 9.14 -3.67 3.83
C GLY A 198 9.00 -5.03 4.52
N GLN A 199 10.09 -5.68 4.93
CA GLN A 199 10.02 -6.95 5.63
C GLN A 199 9.18 -6.85 6.91
N GLY A 200 8.21 -7.73 7.05
CA GLY A 200 7.26 -7.75 8.17
C GLY A 200 6.14 -6.69 8.07
N TRP A 201 6.05 -5.91 6.99
CA TRP A 201 4.94 -4.96 6.81
C TRP A 201 3.67 -5.69 6.37
N ASP A 202 3.81 -6.64 5.47
CA ASP A 202 2.74 -7.42 4.86
C ASP A 202 2.73 -8.87 5.36
N ASP A 203 3.32 -9.13 6.52
CA ASP A 203 3.34 -10.47 7.10
C ASP A 203 1.92 -10.91 7.46
N PRO A 204 1.35 -11.90 6.75
CA PRO A 204 -0.01 -12.37 7.00
C PRO A 204 -0.16 -13.08 8.36
N ALA A 205 0.94 -13.41 9.03
CA ALA A 205 0.94 -14.01 10.36
C ALA A 205 0.77 -12.99 11.49
N LEU A 206 0.83 -11.69 11.17
CA LEU A 206 0.68 -10.57 12.08
C LEU A 206 -0.55 -9.73 11.73
#